data_d2017e968d2815bc71749b7e7a897d03
#
_entry.id   d2017e968d2815bc71749b7e7a897d03
#
_cell.length_a   1.000
_cell.length_b   1.000
_cell.length_c   1.000
_cell.angle_alpha   90.00
_cell.angle_beta   90.00
_cell.angle_gamma   90.00
#
_symmetry.space_group_name_H-M   'P 1'
#
loop_
_entity.id
_entity.type
_entity.pdbx_description
1 polymer ?
#
loop_
_entity_poly.entity_id
_entity_poly.type
_entity_poly.pdbx_seq_one_letter_code
_entity_poly.pdbx_strand_id
1 'polypeptide(L)'
;MHLAVSLNITSGQPLGFSDLAGFAKQAEAAGLDMIVLDDSAPNSAGSSSFEATTLLAALATVTSRIGLVAAASTVAHQPYNLARRLASLDIISHGRAGWHATMAQAPREAANFSRPDGFSDDVFRRRTQEYIGIVQRLWQGWDADALLFDKIGGRFHDPEKMHLLDHKGEFFSVRGPLNVARSPQDTPVLVLSGLSEADLDIAARTADVVLLDRPTEDAKARHDDLKRRVVACGRDPGAVKLLLNVGADVAANALETLFSSQSCDGFNIAIPPAAIDGFIGRVLPELQRRVRPDYPGTALRSHLGLAGGAQ
;
A
#
# COMPACT_ATOMS: atom_id res chain seq x y z
N MET A 1 17.19 0.65 -5.16
CA MET A 1 16.21 -0.27 -5.77
C MET A 1 15.29 -0.77 -4.66
N HIS A 2 13.99 -0.54 -4.79
CA HIS A 2 13.00 -1.07 -3.85
C HIS A 2 12.57 -2.47 -4.25
N LEU A 3 12.35 -3.35 -3.26
CA LEU A 3 11.91 -4.73 -3.49
C LEU A 3 10.72 -5.07 -2.58
N ALA A 4 9.57 -5.24 -3.20
CA ALA A 4 8.36 -5.73 -2.56
C ALA A 4 8.06 -7.16 -2.98
N VAL A 5 7.33 -7.89 -2.17
CA VAL A 5 6.72 -9.17 -2.56
C VAL A 5 5.21 -9.08 -2.46
N SER A 6 4.51 -9.66 -3.41
CA SER A 6 3.06 -9.77 -3.37
C SER A 6 2.61 -11.23 -3.32
N LEU A 7 1.59 -11.47 -2.53
CA LEU A 7 0.97 -12.76 -2.34
C LEU A 7 -0.55 -12.62 -2.41
N ASN A 8 -1.16 -13.28 -3.39
CA ASN A 8 -2.59 -13.49 -3.38
C ASN A 8 -2.90 -14.73 -2.55
N ILE A 9 -3.51 -14.53 -1.38
CA ILE A 9 -3.80 -15.59 -0.39
C ILE A 9 -5.00 -16.46 -0.75
N THR A 10 -5.72 -16.14 -1.82
CA THR A 10 -6.83 -16.95 -2.34
C THR A 10 -6.37 -17.92 -3.43
N SER A 11 -5.14 -17.81 -3.91
CA SER A 11 -4.60 -18.63 -4.98
C SER A 11 -3.84 -19.85 -4.44
N GLY A 12 -4.07 -21.01 -5.03
CA GLY A 12 -3.38 -22.25 -4.68
C GLY A 12 -4.03 -23.01 -3.50
N GLN A 13 -3.21 -23.73 -2.74
CA GLN A 13 -3.66 -24.48 -1.55
C GLN A 13 -3.94 -23.49 -0.39
N PRO A 14 -4.95 -23.76 0.43
CA PRO A 14 -5.21 -22.95 1.62
C PRO A 14 -3.98 -22.91 2.54
N LEU A 15 -3.54 -21.71 2.89
CA LEU A 15 -2.40 -21.47 3.75
C LEU A 15 -2.87 -21.27 5.20
N GLY A 16 -2.15 -21.89 6.15
CA GLY A 16 -2.32 -21.62 7.57
C GLY A 16 -1.56 -20.36 8.01
N PHE A 17 -1.90 -19.82 9.18
CA PHE A 17 -1.19 -18.66 9.74
C PHE A 17 0.31 -18.92 9.89
N SER A 18 0.71 -20.12 10.28
CA SER A 18 2.13 -20.49 10.41
C SER A 18 2.92 -20.34 9.11
N ASP A 19 2.30 -20.72 7.98
CA ASP A 19 2.94 -20.63 6.65
C ASP A 19 3.14 -19.17 6.26
N LEU A 20 2.11 -18.35 6.49
CA LEU A 20 2.13 -16.92 6.19
C LEU A 20 3.09 -16.14 7.11
N ALA A 21 3.15 -16.52 8.39
CA ALA A 21 4.12 -15.97 9.34
C ALA A 21 5.57 -16.37 8.97
N GLY A 22 5.77 -17.62 8.54
CA GLY A 22 7.05 -18.08 8.00
C GLY A 22 7.49 -17.28 6.78
N PHE A 23 6.60 -17.11 5.82
CA PHE A 23 6.82 -16.29 4.62
C PHE A 23 7.22 -14.84 4.98
N ALA A 24 6.46 -14.21 5.88
CA ALA A 24 6.71 -12.83 6.30
C ALA A 24 8.09 -12.68 6.98
N LYS A 25 8.47 -13.61 7.86
CA LYS A 25 9.78 -13.62 8.51
C LYS A 25 10.93 -13.84 7.53
N GLN A 26 10.76 -14.72 6.54
CA GLN A 26 11.75 -14.94 5.49
C GLN A 26 11.93 -13.69 4.63
N ALA A 27 10.83 -13.04 4.21
CA ALA A 27 10.87 -11.80 3.46
C ALA A 27 11.56 -10.67 4.25
N GLU A 28 11.26 -10.55 5.55
CA GLU A 28 11.91 -9.60 6.45
C GLU A 28 13.41 -9.87 6.62
N ALA A 29 13.79 -11.12 6.88
CA ALA A 29 15.19 -11.51 7.04
C ALA A 29 16.01 -11.29 5.77
N ALA A 30 15.41 -11.51 4.61
CA ALA A 30 15.97 -11.22 3.30
C ALA A 30 16.08 -9.71 3.03
N GLY A 31 15.42 -8.88 3.87
CA GLY A 31 15.43 -7.43 3.81
C GLY A 31 14.63 -6.85 2.67
N LEU A 32 13.54 -7.47 2.33
CA LEU A 32 12.55 -6.89 1.41
C LEU A 32 11.83 -5.71 2.10
N ASP A 33 11.41 -4.72 1.32
CA ASP A 33 10.86 -3.48 1.86
C ASP A 33 9.43 -3.67 2.38
N MET A 34 8.59 -4.42 1.65
CA MET A 34 7.20 -4.65 2.04
C MET A 34 6.62 -5.94 1.47
N ILE A 35 5.56 -6.42 2.14
CA ILE A 35 4.66 -7.46 1.65
C ILE A 35 3.34 -6.81 1.26
N VAL A 36 2.83 -7.11 0.06
CA VAL A 36 1.50 -6.75 -0.40
C VAL A 36 0.63 -8.00 -0.36
N LEU A 37 -0.35 -8.04 0.54
CA LEU A 37 -1.32 -9.14 0.63
C LEU A 37 -2.61 -8.78 -0.08
N ASP A 38 -3.05 -9.68 -0.96
CA ASP A 38 -4.28 -9.57 -1.71
C ASP A 38 -5.16 -10.79 -1.43
N ASP A 39 -6.38 -10.55 -0.96
CA ASP A 39 -7.42 -11.55 -0.71
C ASP A 39 -8.54 -11.52 -1.74
N SER A 40 -8.38 -10.76 -2.82
CA SER A 40 -9.34 -10.75 -3.92
C SER A 40 -9.41 -12.12 -4.57
N ALA A 41 -10.62 -12.66 -4.68
CA ALA A 41 -10.83 -13.96 -5.32
C ALA A 41 -10.56 -13.84 -6.84
N PRO A 42 -9.62 -14.63 -7.37
CA PRO A 42 -9.47 -14.70 -8.83
C PRO A 42 -10.74 -15.30 -9.45
N ASN A 43 -10.87 -15.21 -10.77
CA ASN A 43 -12.04 -15.72 -11.51
C ASN A 43 -12.32 -17.23 -11.34
N SER A 44 -11.39 -18.00 -10.79
CA SER A 44 -11.54 -19.39 -10.36
C SER A 44 -11.84 -19.45 -8.86
N ALA A 45 -12.54 -20.51 -8.42
CA ALA A 45 -12.96 -20.74 -7.05
C ALA A 45 -11.78 -20.89 -6.07
N GLY A 46 -11.08 -19.79 -5.80
CA GLY A 46 -10.11 -19.73 -4.71
C GLY A 46 -10.79 -19.36 -3.39
N SER A 47 -10.30 -19.90 -2.29
CA SER A 47 -10.75 -19.53 -0.95
C SER A 47 -9.55 -19.17 -0.10
N SER A 48 -9.64 -18.08 0.67
CA SER A 48 -8.70 -17.77 1.73
C SER A 48 -9.33 -18.05 3.09
N SER A 49 -8.50 -18.48 4.03
CA SER A 49 -8.90 -18.57 5.45
C SER A 49 -8.88 -17.21 6.15
N PHE A 50 -8.33 -16.18 5.52
CA PHE A 50 -8.05 -14.88 6.14
C PHE A 50 -8.47 -13.74 5.25
N GLU A 51 -8.86 -12.62 5.87
CA GLU A 51 -9.00 -11.31 5.26
C GLU A 51 -7.68 -10.56 5.40
N ALA A 52 -7.26 -9.82 4.38
CA ALA A 52 -5.92 -9.26 4.29
C ALA A 52 -5.57 -8.31 5.44
N THR A 53 -6.45 -7.37 5.81
CA THR A 53 -6.14 -6.40 6.88
C THR A 53 -6.08 -7.05 8.26
N THR A 54 -6.91 -8.06 8.50
CA THR A 54 -6.93 -8.86 9.74
C THR A 54 -5.65 -9.70 9.86
N LEU A 55 -5.26 -10.35 8.76
CA LEU A 55 -4.03 -11.12 8.70
C LEU A 55 -2.80 -10.25 8.96
N LEU A 56 -2.73 -9.07 8.35
CA LEU A 56 -1.59 -8.17 8.56
C LEU A 56 -1.47 -7.69 10.01
N ALA A 57 -2.60 -7.51 10.72
CA ALA A 57 -2.54 -7.19 12.15
C ALA A 57 -1.88 -8.32 12.97
N ALA A 58 -2.14 -9.58 12.62
CA ALA A 58 -1.46 -10.73 13.23
C ALA A 58 0.01 -10.80 12.81
N LEU A 59 0.35 -10.58 11.53
CA LEU A 59 1.73 -10.58 11.05
C LEU A 59 2.56 -9.44 11.66
N ALA A 60 1.95 -8.31 11.99
CA ALA A 60 2.61 -7.19 12.67
C ALA A 60 3.21 -7.60 14.02
N THR A 61 2.64 -8.61 14.70
CA THR A 61 3.13 -9.10 16.00
C THR A 61 4.33 -10.04 15.89
N VAL A 62 4.61 -10.57 14.70
CA VAL A 62 5.69 -11.55 14.46
C VAL A 62 6.78 -11.04 13.53
N THR A 63 6.66 -9.80 13.08
CA THR A 63 7.62 -9.05 12.25
C THR A 63 7.95 -7.71 12.89
N SER A 64 9.06 -7.08 12.55
CA SER A 64 9.56 -5.87 13.19
C SER A 64 9.96 -4.75 12.23
N ARG A 65 10.20 -5.04 10.96
CA ARG A 65 10.75 -4.09 9.97
C ARG A 65 9.98 -4.05 8.66
N ILE A 66 9.55 -5.22 8.15
CA ILE A 66 8.93 -5.31 6.83
C ILE A 66 7.62 -4.52 6.79
N GLY A 67 7.39 -3.77 5.70
CA GLY A 67 6.13 -3.09 5.46
C GLY A 67 4.98 -4.07 5.22
N LEU A 68 3.81 -3.71 5.71
CA LEU A 68 2.61 -4.55 5.72
C LEU A 68 1.49 -3.83 4.95
N VAL A 69 1.30 -4.20 3.70
CA VAL A 69 0.35 -3.56 2.78
C VAL A 69 -0.82 -4.50 2.52
N ALA A 70 -2.04 -4.06 2.85
CA ALA A 70 -3.26 -4.81 2.57
C ALA A 70 -3.95 -4.30 1.31
N ALA A 71 -4.32 -5.19 0.42
CA ALA A 71 -5.33 -4.89 -0.58
C ALA A 71 -6.68 -4.72 0.13
N ALA A 72 -7.32 -3.59 -0.09
CA ALA A 72 -8.65 -3.32 0.46
C ALA A 72 -9.47 -2.50 -0.53
N SER A 73 -10.56 -3.09 -0.98
CA SER A 73 -11.43 -2.54 -2.01
C SER A 73 -12.18 -1.30 -1.53
N THR A 74 -12.27 -0.28 -2.39
CA THR A 74 -13.08 0.90 -2.15
C THR A 74 -14.58 0.62 -2.25
N VAL A 75 -14.97 -0.52 -2.82
CA VAL A 75 -16.38 -0.94 -2.93
C VAL A 75 -16.84 -1.67 -1.67
N ALA A 76 -15.99 -2.55 -1.14
CA ALA A 76 -16.32 -3.41 0.00
C ALA A 76 -16.32 -2.68 1.36
N HIS A 77 -15.73 -1.50 1.45
CA HIS A 77 -15.54 -0.79 2.71
C HIS A 77 -16.11 0.64 2.67
N GLN A 78 -16.55 1.12 3.83
CA GLN A 78 -16.80 2.54 4.03
C GLN A 78 -15.48 3.28 4.32
N PRO A 79 -15.26 4.50 3.77
CA PRO A 79 -13.98 5.20 3.90
C PRO A 79 -13.56 5.46 5.34
N TYR A 80 -14.51 5.82 6.23
CA TYR A 80 -14.23 6.01 7.66
C TYR A 80 -13.71 4.72 8.33
N ASN A 81 -14.37 3.59 8.05
CA ASN A 81 -14.00 2.31 8.66
C ASN A 81 -12.63 1.83 8.17
N LEU A 82 -12.35 1.98 6.87
CA LEU A 82 -11.06 1.62 6.30
C LEU A 82 -9.93 2.51 6.85
N ALA A 83 -10.14 3.82 6.87
CA ALA A 83 -9.17 4.77 7.41
C ALA A 83 -8.82 4.43 8.88
N ARG A 84 -9.85 4.16 9.72
CA ARG A 84 -9.66 3.78 11.11
C ARG A 84 -8.88 2.48 11.28
N ARG A 85 -9.23 1.46 10.47
CA ARG A 85 -8.58 0.14 10.53
C ARG A 85 -7.10 0.23 10.17
N LEU A 86 -6.77 0.94 9.10
CA LEU A 86 -5.38 1.11 8.66
C LEU A 86 -4.56 1.97 9.61
N ALA A 87 -5.14 3.03 10.19
CA ALA A 87 -4.47 3.81 11.24
C ALA A 87 -4.17 2.95 12.49
N SER A 88 -5.12 2.08 12.88
CA SER A 88 -4.89 1.14 13.98
C SER A 88 -3.80 0.12 13.65
N LEU A 89 -3.79 -0.42 12.42
CA LEU A 89 -2.74 -1.32 11.96
C LEU A 89 -1.37 -0.62 11.97
N ASP A 90 -1.32 0.65 11.58
CA ASP A 90 -0.08 1.42 11.57
C ASP A 90 0.48 1.63 12.98
N ILE A 91 -0.38 1.90 13.96
CA ILE A 91 0.01 1.98 15.38
C ILE A 91 0.52 0.62 15.86
N ILE A 92 -0.20 -0.48 15.61
CA ILE A 92 0.19 -1.84 16.02
C ILE A 92 1.53 -2.25 15.39
N SER A 93 1.75 -1.89 14.14
CA SER A 93 2.96 -2.22 13.41
C SER A 93 4.11 -1.22 13.59
N HIS A 94 3.93 -0.16 14.40
CA HIS A 94 4.92 0.90 14.60
C HIS A 94 5.34 1.60 13.30
N GLY A 95 4.34 2.00 12.49
CA GLY A 95 4.58 2.79 11.28
C GLY A 95 4.87 1.96 10.02
N ARG A 96 4.39 0.71 9.94
CA ARG A 96 4.69 -0.18 8.81
C ARG A 96 3.47 -0.51 7.93
N ALA A 97 2.31 0.09 8.20
CA ALA A 97 1.11 -0.19 7.45
C ALA A 97 1.06 0.53 6.09
N GLY A 98 0.44 -0.14 5.12
CA GLY A 98 0.07 0.45 3.84
C GLY A 98 -1.29 -0.07 3.36
N TRP A 99 -1.86 0.66 2.45
CA TRP A 99 -3.11 0.34 1.78
C TRP A 99 -2.87 0.18 0.28
N HIS A 100 -3.19 -0.98 -0.26
CA HIS A 100 -3.23 -1.20 -1.69
C HIS A 100 -4.66 -1.05 -2.20
N ALA A 101 -4.90 -0.03 -3.02
CA ALA A 101 -6.16 0.20 -3.72
C ALA A 101 -5.97 -0.04 -5.21
N THR A 102 -6.90 -0.76 -5.82
CA THR A 102 -6.92 -0.95 -7.27
C THR A 102 -7.89 0.02 -7.94
N MET A 103 -7.48 0.58 -9.08
CA MET A 103 -8.34 1.37 -9.97
C MET A 103 -9.12 0.50 -10.96
N ALA A 104 -8.91 -0.82 -10.93
CA ALA A 104 -9.70 -1.79 -11.70
C ALA A 104 -10.86 -2.33 -10.85
N GLN A 105 -12.02 -2.49 -11.47
CA GLN A 105 -13.19 -3.06 -10.80
C GLN A 105 -13.11 -4.58 -10.75
N ALA A 106 -13.64 -5.15 -9.66
CA ALA A 106 -13.91 -6.57 -9.51
C ALA A 106 -15.44 -6.80 -9.48
N PRO A 107 -16.10 -7.12 -10.60
CA PRO A 107 -17.58 -7.22 -10.66
C PRO A 107 -18.16 -8.21 -9.66
N ARG A 108 -17.48 -9.36 -9.43
CA ARG A 108 -17.94 -10.35 -8.44
C ARG A 108 -17.92 -9.83 -7.00
N GLU A 109 -16.95 -9.00 -6.67
CA GLU A 109 -16.88 -8.32 -5.38
C GLU A 109 -18.03 -7.34 -5.23
N ALA A 110 -18.25 -6.49 -6.24
CA ALA A 110 -19.32 -5.49 -6.23
C ALA A 110 -20.71 -6.12 -6.01
N ALA A 111 -20.95 -7.31 -6.54
CA ALA A 111 -22.21 -8.04 -6.36
C ALA A 111 -22.48 -8.37 -4.87
N ASN A 112 -21.46 -8.62 -4.06
CA ASN A 112 -21.62 -8.86 -2.61
C ASN A 112 -22.01 -7.60 -1.82
N PHE A 113 -21.89 -6.41 -2.45
CA PHE A 113 -22.17 -5.12 -1.82
C PHE A 113 -23.34 -4.39 -2.52
N SER A 114 -24.36 -5.11 -2.94
CA SER A 114 -25.57 -4.59 -3.59
C SER A 114 -25.33 -3.88 -4.92
N ARG A 115 -24.27 -4.29 -5.63
CA ARG A 115 -23.87 -3.73 -6.94
C ARG A 115 -23.56 -4.85 -7.94
N PRO A 116 -24.57 -5.67 -8.34
CA PRO A 116 -24.32 -6.83 -9.21
C PRO A 116 -23.75 -6.43 -10.59
N ASP A 117 -24.09 -5.24 -11.07
CA ASP A 117 -23.60 -4.72 -12.36
C ASP A 117 -22.33 -3.87 -12.21
N GLY A 118 -21.81 -3.70 -11.00
CA GLY A 118 -20.67 -2.82 -10.73
C GLY A 118 -21.01 -1.34 -10.91
N PHE A 119 -20.03 -0.57 -11.39
CA PHE A 119 -20.15 0.83 -11.76
C PHE A 119 -19.70 0.98 -13.23
N SER A 120 -20.13 2.03 -13.93
CA SER A 120 -19.42 2.44 -15.14
C SER A 120 -18.00 2.89 -14.78
N ASP A 121 -17.05 2.75 -15.71
CA ASP A 121 -15.64 3.07 -15.43
C ASP A 121 -15.44 4.52 -14.96
N ASP A 122 -16.18 5.45 -15.53
CA ASP A 122 -16.13 6.85 -15.14
C ASP A 122 -16.69 7.09 -13.73
N VAL A 123 -17.82 6.50 -13.39
CA VAL A 123 -18.40 6.57 -12.03
C VAL A 123 -17.46 5.90 -11.01
N PHE A 124 -16.90 4.75 -11.35
CA PHE A 124 -15.94 4.05 -10.47
C PHE A 124 -14.72 4.90 -10.22
N ARG A 125 -14.14 5.54 -11.25
CA ARG A 125 -12.98 6.43 -11.13
C ARG A 125 -13.27 7.62 -10.21
N ARG A 126 -14.35 8.36 -10.45
CA ARG A 126 -14.72 9.52 -9.62
C ARG A 126 -14.97 9.11 -8.17
N ARG A 127 -15.69 8.00 -7.97
CA ARG A 127 -15.99 7.48 -6.65
C ARG A 127 -14.72 7.05 -5.91
N THR A 128 -13.82 6.35 -6.57
CA THR A 128 -12.54 5.90 -5.97
C THR A 128 -11.64 7.08 -5.66
N GLN A 129 -11.59 8.09 -6.52
CA GLN A 129 -10.87 9.34 -6.26
C GLN A 129 -11.41 10.07 -5.03
N GLU A 130 -12.73 10.21 -4.90
CA GLU A 130 -13.37 10.81 -3.72
C GLU A 130 -13.06 10.00 -2.47
N TYR A 131 -13.16 8.67 -2.56
CA TYR A 131 -12.87 7.75 -1.47
C TYR A 131 -11.43 7.90 -0.95
N ILE A 132 -10.42 7.87 -1.83
CA ILE A 132 -9.01 8.04 -1.48
C ILE A 132 -8.80 9.38 -0.79
N GLY A 133 -9.34 10.46 -1.34
CA GLY A 133 -9.23 11.79 -0.75
C GLY A 133 -9.85 11.88 0.66
N ILE A 134 -10.97 11.19 0.92
CA ILE A 134 -11.57 11.10 2.25
C ILE A 134 -10.65 10.37 3.22
N VAL A 135 -10.14 9.19 2.83
CA VAL A 135 -9.27 8.37 3.67
C VAL A 135 -8.00 9.14 4.06
N GLN A 136 -7.33 9.76 3.10
CA GLN A 136 -6.11 10.55 3.36
C GLN A 136 -6.37 11.74 4.30
N ARG A 137 -7.47 12.49 4.10
CA ARG A 137 -7.83 13.62 4.97
C ARG A 137 -8.25 13.18 6.37
N LEU A 138 -8.88 12.00 6.50
CA LEU A 138 -9.20 11.44 7.81
C LEU A 138 -7.94 11.11 8.62
N TRP A 139 -6.87 10.61 8.00
CA TRP A 139 -5.59 10.35 8.68
C TRP A 139 -4.91 11.64 9.16
N GLN A 140 -5.17 12.76 8.52
CA GLN A 140 -4.64 14.08 8.84
C GLN A 140 -5.54 14.91 9.78
N GLY A 141 -6.62 14.31 10.29
CA GLY A 141 -7.60 15.00 11.14
C GLY A 141 -7.10 15.38 12.55
N TRP A 142 -5.91 14.93 12.95
CA TRP A 142 -5.25 15.27 14.21
C TRP A 142 -3.84 15.78 13.92
N ASP A 143 -3.43 16.89 14.54
CA ASP A 143 -2.05 17.34 14.53
C ASP A 143 -1.17 16.35 15.31
N ALA A 144 0.13 16.32 15.03
CA ALA A 144 1.05 15.35 15.65
C ALA A 144 1.09 15.47 17.20
N ASP A 145 0.92 16.67 17.71
CA ASP A 145 0.96 17.00 19.14
C ASP A 145 -0.43 17.31 19.73
N ALA A 146 -1.51 16.86 19.07
CA ALA A 146 -2.88 17.10 19.52
C ALA A 146 -3.23 16.35 20.82
N LEU A 147 -2.62 15.19 21.08
CA LEU A 147 -2.87 14.39 22.27
C LEU A 147 -1.93 14.81 23.42
N LEU A 148 -2.48 15.44 24.44
CA LEU A 148 -1.72 16.02 25.56
C LEU A 148 -1.47 15.02 26.68
N PHE A 149 -2.41 14.09 26.92
CA PHE A 149 -2.40 13.14 28.05
C PHE A 149 -2.12 13.82 29.42
N ASP A 150 -2.52 15.09 29.55
CA ASP A 150 -2.27 15.89 30.76
C ASP A 150 -3.18 15.44 31.92
N LYS A 151 -2.64 14.58 32.76
CA LYS A 151 -3.34 14.04 33.93
C LYS A 151 -3.55 15.09 35.04
N ILE A 152 -2.69 16.11 35.14
CA ILE A 152 -2.75 17.15 36.17
C ILE A 152 -3.80 18.17 35.77
N GLY A 153 -3.78 18.68 34.56
CA GLY A 153 -4.75 19.64 34.04
C GLY A 153 -6.07 19.03 33.57
N GLY A 154 -6.16 17.67 33.54
CA GLY A 154 -7.36 16.96 33.11
C GLY A 154 -7.63 17.08 31.60
N ARG A 155 -6.62 17.41 30.80
CA ARG A 155 -6.77 17.59 29.34
C ARG A 155 -6.22 16.40 28.58
N PHE A 156 -7.11 15.71 27.86
CA PHE A 156 -6.74 14.58 27.03
C PHE A 156 -6.15 15.03 25.68
N HIS A 157 -6.75 16.02 25.05
CA HIS A 157 -6.33 16.56 23.75
C HIS A 157 -6.47 18.08 23.72
N ASP A 158 -5.87 18.70 22.72
CA ASP A 158 -6.06 20.10 22.36
C ASP A 158 -7.16 20.19 21.29
N PRO A 159 -8.34 20.79 21.61
CA PRO A 159 -9.43 20.91 20.65
C PRO A 159 -9.08 21.71 19.39
N GLU A 160 -8.13 22.64 19.45
CA GLU A 160 -7.72 23.46 18.30
C GLU A 160 -6.88 22.67 17.31
N LYS A 161 -6.31 21.53 17.74
CA LYS A 161 -5.50 20.60 16.95
C LYS A 161 -6.28 19.40 16.41
N MET A 162 -7.60 19.45 16.50
CA MET A 162 -8.52 18.45 15.97
C MET A 162 -9.32 19.07 14.81
N HIS A 163 -9.19 18.49 13.63
CA HIS A 163 -9.80 19.02 12.41
C HIS A 163 -10.92 18.12 11.91
N LEU A 164 -12.14 18.66 11.87
CA LEU A 164 -13.28 17.97 11.27
C LEU A 164 -13.11 17.94 9.76
N LEU A 165 -13.31 16.77 9.14
CA LEU A 165 -13.30 16.65 7.69
C LEU A 165 -14.53 17.31 7.05
N ASP A 166 -15.70 17.09 7.63
CA ASP A 166 -17.05 17.55 7.21
C ASP A 166 -17.29 17.46 5.69
N HIS A 167 -16.86 16.33 5.12
CA HIS A 167 -16.93 16.07 3.68
C HIS A 167 -18.38 15.82 3.25
N LYS A 168 -18.80 16.50 2.19
CA LYS A 168 -20.07 16.27 1.48
C LYS A 168 -19.77 16.27 -0.02
N GLY A 169 -19.66 15.08 -0.59
CA GLY A 169 -19.30 14.89 -2.00
C GLY A 169 -20.42 14.24 -2.82
N GLU A 170 -20.04 13.79 -4.01
CA GLU A 170 -20.96 13.13 -4.94
C GLU A 170 -21.40 11.76 -4.41
N PHE A 171 -20.49 11.01 -3.79
CA PHE A 171 -20.70 9.62 -3.38
C PHE A 171 -20.72 9.42 -1.88
N PHE A 172 -20.10 10.30 -1.13
CA PHE A 172 -19.92 10.12 0.31
C PHE A 172 -20.20 11.37 1.12
N SER A 173 -20.69 11.15 2.35
CA SER A 173 -20.79 12.19 3.38
C SER A 173 -20.12 11.65 4.64
N VAL A 174 -19.03 12.30 5.07
CA VAL A 174 -18.21 11.84 6.20
C VAL A 174 -17.79 13.03 7.05
N ARG A 175 -18.19 13.01 8.32
CA ARG A 175 -17.91 14.11 9.24
C ARG A 175 -16.49 14.10 9.77
N GLY A 176 -15.94 12.92 10.16
CA GLY A 176 -14.68 12.85 10.89
C GLY A 176 -14.73 13.55 12.26
N PRO A 177 -13.60 13.76 12.95
CA PRO A 177 -12.32 13.15 12.66
C PRO A 177 -12.32 11.64 12.96
N LEU A 178 -11.20 10.95 12.73
CA LEU A 178 -11.05 9.59 13.25
C LEU A 178 -10.96 9.63 14.78
N ASN A 179 -11.50 8.60 15.43
CA ASN A 179 -11.33 8.38 16.87
C ASN A 179 -10.09 7.50 17.18
N VAL A 180 -9.04 7.66 16.39
CA VAL A 180 -7.74 6.98 16.51
C VAL A 180 -6.68 8.06 16.44
N ALA A 181 -5.62 7.94 17.22
CA ALA A 181 -4.48 8.85 17.19
C ALA A 181 -3.85 8.91 15.78
N ARG A 182 -3.12 9.99 15.51
CA ARG A 182 -2.33 10.12 14.28
C ARG A 182 -1.37 8.95 14.12
N SER A 183 -1.24 8.49 12.91
CA SER A 183 -0.40 7.37 12.51
C SER A 183 1.08 7.68 12.76
N PRO A 184 1.91 6.71 13.25
CA PRO A 184 3.34 6.94 13.50
C PRO A 184 4.13 7.40 12.25
N GLN A 185 3.68 7.03 11.06
CA GLN A 185 4.27 7.50 9.80
C GLN A 185 3.46 8.63 9.13
N ASP A 186 2.69 9.40 9.90
CA ASP A 186 1.71 10.40 9.49
C ASP A 186 0.51 9.80 8.77
N THR A 187 0.73 9.14 7.67
CA THR A 187 -0.28 8.43 6.88
C THR A 187 0.25 7.06 6.46
N PRO A 188 -0.54 5.98 6.59
CA PRO A 188 -0.22 4.71 5.96
C PRO A 188 0.12 4.88 4.48
N VAL A 189 1.09 4.09 3.98
CA VAL A 189 1.53 4.18 2.58
C VAL A 189 0.39 3.80 1.63
N LEU A 190 0.10 4.66 0.65
CA LEU A 190 -0.91 4.38 -0.38
C LEU A 190 -0.25 3.77 -1.61
N VAL A 191 -0.61 2.52 -1.91
CA VAL A 191 -0.19 1.78 -3.09
C VAL A 191 -1.35 1.72 -4.08
N LEU A 192 -1.15 2.14 -5.32
CA LEU A 192 -2.16 2.07 -6.38
C LEU A 192 -1.76 1.09 -7.49
N SER A 193 -2.74 0.36 -8.02
CA SER A 193 -2.59 -0.53 -9.19
C SER A 193 -3.80 -0.47 -10.12
N GLY A 194 -3.75 -1.19 -11.24
CA GLY A 194 -4.84 -1.25 -12.21
C GLY A 194 -5.12 0.09 -12.87
N LEU A 195 -4.10 0.93 -13.04
CA LEU A 195 -4.21 2.29 -13.54
C LEU A 195 -4.35 2.29 -15.07
N SER A 196 -5.40 2.95 -15.55
CA SER A 196 -5.50 3.41 -16.94
C SER A 196 -4.74 4.73 -17.13
N GLU A 197 -4.59 5.18 -18.36
CA GLU A 197 -3.98 6.49 -18.65
C GLU A 197 -4.71 7.64 -17.95
N ALA A 198 -6.04 7.55 -17.85
CA ALA A 198 -6.88 8.55 -17.17
C ALA A 198 -6.67 8.57 -15.64
N ASP A 199 -6.08 7.53 -15.05
CA ASP A 199 -5.86 7.40 -13.61
C ASP A 199 -4.48 7.90 -13.18
N LEU A 200 -3.57 8.17 -14.13
CA LEU A 200 -2.20 8.62 -13.81
C LEU A 200 -2.16 9.95 -13.06
N ASP A 201 -3.10 10.85 -13.32
CA ASP A 201 -3.17 12.12 -12.59
C ASP A 201 -3.62 11.93 -11.13
N ILE A 202 -4.50 10.96 -10.87
CA ILE A 202 -4.88 10.59 -9.50
C ILE A 202 -3.66 10.01 -8.79
N ALA A 203 -2.96 9.07 -9.44
CA ALA A 203 -1.77 8.47 -8.90
C ALA A 203 -0.68 9.51 -8.60
N ALA A 204 -0.44 10.44 -9.52
CA ALA A 204 0.54 11.51 -9.33
C ALA A 204 0.24 12.41 -8.12
N ARG A 205 -1.05 12.68 -7.86
CA ARG A 205 -1.48 13.53 -6.73
C ARG A 205 -1.50 12.80 -5.39
N THR A 206 -1.85 11.51 -5.39
CA THR A 206 -2.25 10.82 -4.15
C THR A 206 -1.38 9.63 -3.78
N ALA A 207 -0.82 8.89 -4.76
CA ALA A 207 -0.05 7.68 -4.48
C ALA A 207 1.30 7.96 -3.82
N ASP A 208 1.74 7.00 -3.03
CA ASP A 208 3.12 6.86 -2.56
C ASP A 208 3.86 5.80 -3.40
N VAL A 209 3.14 4.75 -3.81
CA VAL A 209 3.66 3.68 -4.67
C VAL A 209 2.65 3.39 -5.78
N VAL A 210 3.15 3.16 -6.98
CA VAL A 210 2.39 2.68 -8.12
C VAL A 210 2.93 1.30 -8.51
N LEU A 211 2.05 0.30 -8.56
CA LEU A 211 2.35 -1.01 -9.12
C LEU A 211 1.90 -1.03 -10.57
N LEU A 212 2.85 -1.24 -11.47
CA LEU A 212 2.59 -1.32 -12.89
C LEU A 212 2.68 -2.78 -13.36
N ASP A 213 1.59 -3.26 -13.99
CA ASP A 213 1.53 -4.62 -14.50
C ASP A 213 2.45 -4.80 -15.69
N ARG A 214 3.38 -5.73 -15.54
CA ARG A 214 4.40 -6.21 -16.47
C ARG A 214 5.34 -5.13 -17.01
N PRO A 215 6.64 -5.45 -17.07
CA PRO A 215 7.60 -4.65 -17.82
C PRO A 215 7.22 -4.73 -19.31
N THR A 216 6.71 -3.62 -19.84
CA THR A 216 6.44 -3.42 -21.28
C THR A 216 7.62 -2.68 -21.91
N GLU A 217 7.74 -2.70 -23.22
CA GLU A 217 8.71 -1.87 -23.95
C GLU A 217 8.59 -0.37 -23.57
N ASP A 218 7.40 0.05 -23.10
CA ASP A 218 7.08 1.41 -22.70
C ASP A 218 7.33 1.72 -21.21
N ALA A 219 7.92 0.80 -20.42
CA ALA A 219 8.06 0.98 -18.97
C ALA A 219 8.78 2.29 -18.62
N LYS A 220 9.85 2.63 -19.34
CA LYS A 220 10.57 3.89 -19.15
C LYS A 220 9.69 5.11 -19.48
N ALA A 221 8.98 5.09 -20.58
CA ALA A 221 8.11 6.20 -20.98
C ALA A 221 7.00 6.43 -19.94
N ARG A 222 6.42 5.35 -19.38
CA ARG A 222 5.43 5.42 -18.31
C ARG A 222 6.02 5.94 -17.00
N HIS A 223 7.22 5.51 -16.63
CA HIS A 223 7.93 6.03 -15.48
C HIS A 223 8.16 7.54 -15.62
N ASP A 224 8.74 7.97 -16.74
CA ASP A 224 9.04 9.37 -17.00
C ASP A 224 7.76 10.23 -17.06
N ASP A 225 6.67 9.70 -17.61
CA ASP A 225 5.37 10.39 -17.63
C ASP A 225 4.79 10.56 -16.24
N LEU A 226 4.79 9.50 -15.42
CA LEU A 226 4.33 9.59 -14.04
C LEU A 226 5.15 10.63 -13.25
N LYS A 227 6.47 10.62 -13.37
CA LYS A 227 7.34 11.60 -12.69
C LYS A 227 7.06 13.04 -13.13
N ARG A 228 6.82 13.28 -14.43
CA ARG A 228 6.41 14.60 -14.92
C ARG A 228 5.08 15.07 -14.33
N ARG A 229 4.09 14.18 -14.23
CA ARG A 229 2.78 14.48 -13.62
C ARG A 229 2.91 14.76 -12.13
N VAL A 230 3.76 14.04 -11.41
CA VAL A 230 4.06 14.27 -9.99
C VAL A 230 4.59 15.69 -9.77
N VAL A 231 5.57 16.10 -10.58
CA VAL A 231 6.13 17.47 -10.54
C VAL A 231 5.06 18.51 -10.92
N ALA A 232 4.24 18.24 -11.93
CA ALA A 232 3.15 19.14 -12.33
C ALA A 232 2.09 19.33 -11.23
N CYS A 233 1.95 18.37 -10.32
CA CYS A 233 1.10 18.47 -9.13
C CYS A 233 1.79 19.19 -7.94
N GLY A 234 3.01 19.69 -8.10
CA GLY A 234 3.78 20.37 -7.04
C GLY A 234 4.42 19.43 -6.03
N ARG A 235 4.52 18.11 -6.34
CA ARG A 235 5.17 17.12 -5.48
C ARG A 235 6.61 16.85 -5.95
N ASP A 236 7.47 16.42 -5.03
CA ASP A 236 8.80 15.92 -5.37
C ASP A 236 8.69 14.69 -6.27
N PRO A 237 9.49 14.54 -7.35
CA PRO A 237 9.44 13.36 -8.22
C PRO A 237 9.72 12.04 -7.48
N GLY A 238 10.48 12.09 -6.37
CA GLY A 238 10.72 10.96 -5.49
C GLY A 238 9.56 10.62 -4.54
N ALA A 239 8.52 11.47 -4.46
CA ALA A 239 7.36 11.24 -3.59
C ALA A 239 6.44 10.10 -4.07
N VAL A 240 6.63 9.61 -5.29
CA VAL A 240 5.91 8.44 -5.83
C VAL A 240 6.94 7.45 -6.36
N LYS A 241 6.89 6.21 -5.88
CA LYS A 241 7.72 5.11 -6.39
C LYS A 241 6.92 4.28 -7.39
N LEU A 242 7.50 4.01 -8.55
CA LEU A 242 6.93 3.10 -9.53
C LEU A 242 7.64 1.75 -9.43
N LEU A 243 6.91 0.71 -9.04
CA LEU A 243 7.39 -0.67 -8.99
C LEU A 243 6.77 -1.50 -10.11
N LEU A 244 7.59 -2.27 -10.81
CA LEU A 244 7.12 -3.19 -11.86
C LEU A 244 6.73 -4.53 -11.23
N ASN A 245 5.53 -5.02 -11.57
CA ASN A 245 5.10 -6.36 -11.20
C ASN A 245 5.83 -7.41 -12.04
N VAL A 246 6.50 -8.34 -11.39
CA VAL A 246 7.25 -9.43 -12.03
C VAL A 246 6.95 -10.77 -11.35
N GLY A 247 7.12 -11.87 -12.08
CA GLY A 247 6.99 -13.23 -11.51
C GLY A 247 8.23 -13.64 -10.71
N ALA A 248 8.08 -14.67 -9.89
CA ALA A 248 9.16 -15.23 -9.06
C ALA A 248 10.29 -15.92 -9.88
N ASP A 249 10.03 -16.19 -11.14
CA ASP A 249 10.96 -16.83 -12.09
C ASP A 249 11.86 -15.82 -12.84
N VAL A 250 11.71 -14.52 -12.54
CA VAL A 250 12.48 -13.47 -13.19
C VAL A 250 13.98 -13.62 -12.89
N ALA A 251 14.79 -13.43 -13.92
CA ALA A 251 16.25 -13.45 -13.78
C ALA A 251 16.78 -12.11 -13.21
N ALA A 252 17.79 -12.16 -12.35
CA ALA A 252 18.38 -10.98 -11.73
C ALA A 252 18.91 -9.96 -12.74
N ASN A 253 19.54 -10.42 -13.83
CA ASN A 253 20.05 -9.55 -14.89
C ASN A 253 18.95 -8.77 -15.63
N ALA A 254 17.74 -9.33 -15.76
CA ALA A 254 16.61 -8.64 -16.36
C ALA A 254 16.14 -7.50 -15.44
N LEU A 255 16.08 -7.74 -14.12
CA LEU A 255 15.75 -6.71 -13.13
C LEU A 255 16.82 -5.59 -13.11
N GLU A 256 18.10 -5.96 -13.16
CA GLU A 256 19.20 -4.98 -13.23
C GLU A 256 19.13 -4.12 -14.48
N THR A 257 18.81 -4.69 -15.62
CA THR A 257 18.68 -3.96 -16.89
C THR A 257 17.55 -2.94 -16.82
N LEU A 258 16.37 -3.32 -16.32
CA LEU A 258 15.22 -2.44 -16.17
C LEU A 258 15.50 -1.31 -15.16
N PHE A 259 16.13 -1.62 -14.04
CA PHE A 259 16.49 -0.61 -13.05
C PHE A 259 17.56 0.36 -13.56
N SER A 260 18.60 -0.15 -14.19
CA SER A 260 19.70 0.66 -14.74
C SER A 260 19.26 1.57 -15.88
N SER A 261 18.25 1.18 -16.64
CA SER A 261 17.62 2.02 -17.67
C SER A 261 16.67 3.09 -17.11
N GLN A 262 16.55 3.17 -15.78
CA GLN A 262 15.60 4.09 -15.10
C GLN A 262 14.14 3.87 -15.53
N SER A 263 13.76 2.63 -15.77
CA SER A 263 12.38 2.25 -16.16
C SER A 263 11.47 2.08 -14.95
N CYS A 264 12.04 2.06 -13.73
CA CYS A 264 11.31 1.90 -12.47
C CYS A 264 12.16 2.32 -11.28
N ASP A 265 11.52 2.47 -10.11
CA ASP A 265 12.18 2.68 -8.82
C ASP A 265 12.46 1.33 -8.11
N GLY A 266 11.87 0.22 -8.60
CA GLY A 266 12.03 -1.12 -8.04
C GLY A 266 11.01 -2.12 -8.59
N PHE A 267 10.83 -3.22 -7.86
CA PHE A 267 10.02 -4.36 -8.32
C PHE A 267 9.08 -4.84 -7.21
N ASN A 268 7.91 -5.31 -7.63
CA ASN A 268 6.99 -6.08 -6.82
C ASN A 268 6.93 -7.51 -7.39
N ILE A 269 7.43 -8.47 -6.61
CA ILE A 269 7.58 -9.85 -7.05
C ILE A 269 6.34 -10.64 -6.61
N ALA A 270 5.55 -11.11 -7.58
CA ALA A 270 4.45 -12.02 -7.32
C ALA A 270 5.01 -13.42 -7.02
N ILE A 271 4.94 -13.83 -5.74
CA ILE A 271 5.63 -15.03 -5.30
C ILE A 271 4.72 -15.89 -4.39
N PRO A 272 4.49 -17.16 -4.74
CA PRO A 272 3.85 -18.09 -3.82
C PRO A 272 4.81 -18.45 -2.67
N PRO A 273 4.33 -18.75 -1.45
CA PRO A 273 5.18 -19.03 -0.29
C PRO A 273 6.24 -20.11 -0.53
N ALA A 274 5.90 -21.15 -1.26
CA ALA A 274 6.82 -22.24 -1.60
C ALA A 274 8.00 -21.82 -2.50
N ALA A 275 7.93 -20.67 -3.17
CA ALA A 275 8.96 -20.20 -4.08
C ALA A 275 9.90 -19.12 -3.45
N ILE A 276 9.60 -18.65 -2.23
CA ILE A 276 10.36 -17.56 -1.61
C ILE A 276 11.82 -17.92 -1.36
N ASP A 277 12.09 -19.14 -0.90
CA ASP A 277 13.47 -19.61 -0.66
C ASP A 277 14.29 -19.61 -1.96
N GLY A 278 13.67 -20.02 -3.06
CA GLY A 278 14.29 -20.00 -4.38
C GLY A 278 14.62 -18.59 -4.86
N PHE A 279 13.76 -17.62 -4.62
CA PHE A 279 14.02 -16.22 -4.95
C PHE A 279 15.13 -15.64 -4.06
N ILE A 280 15.03 -15.83 -2.74
CA ILE A 280 16.03 -15.35 -1.77
C ILE A 280 17.41 -15.96 -2.02
N GLY A 281 17.48 -17.24 -2.36
CA GLY A 281 18.75 -17.94 -2.54
C GLY A 281 19.43 -17.71 -3.89
N ARG A 282 18.66 -17.42 -4.95
CA ARG A 282 19.19 -17.33 -6.32
C ARG A 282 19.20 -15.93 -6.91
N VAL A 283 18.11 -15.18 -6.74
CA VAL A 283 17.93 -13.88 -7.40
C VAL A 283 18.43 -12.74 -6.52
N LEU A 284 18.04 -12.75 -5.26
CA LEU A 284 18.33 -11.64 -4.33
C LEU A 284 19.82 -11.39 -4.09
N PRO A 285 20.72 -12.41 -3.94
CA PRO A 285 22.14 -12.16 -3.73
C PRO A 285 22.83 -11.44 -4.90
N GLU A 286 22.36 -11.67 -6.13
CA GLU A 286 22.86 -10.97 -7.31
C GLU A 286 22.44 -9.50 -7.31
N LEU A 287 21.22 -9.20 -6.85
CA LEU A 287 20.69 -7.83 -6.76
C LEU A 287 21.29 -7.02 -5.60
N GLN A 288 21.55 -7.65 -4.45
CA GLN A 288 22.07 -6.98 -3.25
C GLN A 288 23.45 -6.34 -3.41
N ARG A 289 24.23 -6.77 -4.40
CA ARG A 289 25.54 -6.18 -4.69
C ARG A 289 25.48 -4.72 -5.12
N ARG A 290 24.30 -4.18 -5.40
CA ARG A 290 24.18 -2.86 -6.03
C ARG A 290 23.39 -1.79 -5.30
N VAL A 291 22.48 -2.07 -4.36
CA VAL A 291 21.77 -0.94 -3.71
C VAL A 291 20.94 -1.36 -2.51
N ARG A 292 21.34 -0.97 -1.34
CA ARG A 292 20.42 -0.57 -0.27
C ARG A 292 20.83 0.81 0.18
N PRO A 293 20.03 1.84 -0.06
CA PRO A 293 20.15 3.04 0.73
C PRO A 293 19.91 2.63 2.19
N ASP A 294 20.82 3.02 3.06
CA ASP A 294 20.67 2.85 4.51
C ASP A 294 19.65 3.90 4.95
N TYR A 295 18.34 3.54 4.87
CA TYR A 295 17.30 4.44 5.35
C TYR A 295 17.22 4.34 6.86
N PRO A 296 17.37 5.47 7.57
CA PRO A 296 17.18 5.49 9.02
C PRO A 296 15.70 5.24 9.35
N GLY A 297 15.44 4.36 10.32
CA GLY A 297 14.10 4.13 10.86
C GLY A 297 13.46 2.81 10.45
N THR A 298 12.36 2.48 11.12
CA THR A 298 11.60 1.23 10.94
C THR A 298 10.30 1.43 10.17
N ALA A 299 9.87 2.68 9.94
CA ALA A 299 8.64 2.99 9.24
C ALA A 299 8.73 2.67 7.74
N LEU A 300 7.63 2.19 7.16
CA LEU A 300 7.57 1.85 5.74
C LEU A 300 7.88 3.04 4.84
N ARG A 301 7.41 4.25 5.19
CA ARG A 301 7.74 5.47 4.44
C ARG A 301 9.25 5.71 4.39
N SER A 302 9.95 5.48 5.50
CA SER A 302 11.42 5.62 5.56
C SER A 302 12.11 4.59 4.67
N HIS A 303 11.65 3.32 4.66
CA HIS A 303 12.21 2.28 3.78
C HIS A 303 12.04 2.60 2.30
N LEU A 304 10.98 3.32 1.95
CA LEU A 304 10.70 3.74 0.59
C LEU A 304 11.31 5.11 0.25
N GLY A 305 12.02 5.75 1.19
CA GLY A 305 12.58 7.09 0.98
C GLY A 305 11.50 8.13 0.68
N LEU A 306 10.34 8.01 1.32
CA LEU A 306 9.23 8.94 1.22
C LEU A 306 9.29 9.96 2.36
N ALA A 307 8.87 11.20 2.09
CA ALA A 307 8.70 12.20 3.13
C ALA A 307 7.54 11.83 4.08
N GLY A 308 7.63 12.26 5.34
CA GLY A 308 6.65 11.96 6.38
C GLY A 308 7.05 10.75 7.23
N GLY A 309 6.68 10.79 8.48
CA GLY A 309 7.08 9.90 9.54
C GLY A 309 7.69 10.74 10.66
N ALA A 310 7.08 10.74 11.84
CA ALA A 310 7.67 11.37 13.01
C ALA A 310 9.07 10.77 13.23
N GLN A 311 10.10 11.62 13.24
CA GLN A 311 11.43 11.28 13.70
C GLN A 311 11.41 10.99 15.20
#